data_5a2a781750ee87170d1e4c1286fa04ba
#
_entry.id   5a2a781750ee87170d1e4c1286fa04ba
#
_cell.length_a   1.000
_cell.length_b   1.000
_cell.length_c   1.000
_cell.angle_alpha   90.00
_cell.angle_beta   90.00
_cell.angle_gamma   90.00
#
_symmetry.space_group_name_H-M   'P 1'
#
loop_
_entity.id
_entity.type
_entity.pdbx_description
1 polymer ?
#
loop_
_entity_poly.entity_id
_entity_poly.type
_entity_poly.pdbx_seq_one_letter_code
_entity_poly.pdbx_strand_id
1 'polypeptide(L)'
;MSRVGAPTSRRLAWRRLAGTAASRRRFAALTLAVLLTACATAPPPPSLPSRIDAAIDRPTVRHAYWSILVEEADGRVLYEHNADKLNMPASNRKVFAAATIANCLGLETRLQTEIWRDGEDLVLRGDGDPSLGSWRYYRENDFDVLAQQLRAQGVTRVRDVIADVSLFDRITIPGSWKHGNIGSDYAAPVDALTWGESEVPVDRAVPDSGLHAANALREALLLRDVEVTGTTRLQTEPRVWPEKLAVLPSPFVSQLLTTVLKNSHNLYTEMLLKRAGGGTYERAFALERELLTRELAVNGEWFRFVDGSGLAPDDLVTPRATVKALRWMHDPVRRGFWWSVLAQPASEGTLRRRLLPLEQRLRGKTGTINGVNALSGILEMPGGGFRYFCVVVNHHAGDADAVAVIDEIVRMVAE
;
A
#
# COMPACT_ATOMS: atom_id res chain seq x y z
N MET A 1 -75.84 -20.30 39.82
CA MET A 1 -76.42 -21.47 40.60
C MET A 1 -75.23 -22.13 41.32
N SER A 2 -75.24 -21.89 42.61
CA SER A 2 -75.28 -22.77 43.81
C SER A 2 -74.12 -23.74 43.89
N ARG A 3 -73.42 -23.94 44.91
CA ARG A 3 -73.45 -23.66 46.37
C ARG A 3 -72.16 -24.33 46.91
N VAL A 4 -71.36 -23.68 47.70
CA VAL A 4 -71.21 -23.81 49.18
C VAL A 4 -70.67 -25.16 49.70
N GLY A 5 -69.56 -25.09 50.47
CA GLY A 5 -69.09 -26.12 51.38
C GLY A 5 -67.73 -25.86 51.96
N ALA A 6 -67.67 -25.11 53.07
CA ALA A 6 -66.59 -25.20 54.08
C ALA A 6 -67.23 -25.98 55.26
N PRO A 7 -66.52 -26.32 56.36
CA PRO A 7 -65.09 -26.31 56.78
C PRO A 7 -64.68 -27.63 57.48
N THR A 8 -63.44 -27.79 57.90
CA THR A 8 -63.13 -28.30 59.25
C THR A 8 -61.65 -28.09 59.59
N SER A 9 -61.47 -27.53 60.76
CA SER A 9 -60.23 -27.28 61.48
C SER A 9 -59.63 -28.58 62.01
N ARG A 10 -58.34 -28.81 61.85
CA ARG A 10 -57.53 -29.61 62.80
C ARG A 10 -56.23 -28.92 63.12
N ARG A 11 -56.15 -28.52 64.38
CA ARG A 11 -54.91 -28.11 65.05
C ARG A 11 -53.95 -29.31 65.15
N LEU A 12 -52.72 -29.15 64.78
CA LEU A 12 -51.62 -30.07 65.08
C LEU A 12 -50.45 -29.31 65.64
N ALA A 13 -50.02 -29.84 66.78
CA ALA A 13 -49.10 -29.32 67.75
C ALA A 13 -47.67 -29.00 67.22
N TRP A 14 -47.14 -27.91 67.71
CA TRP A 14 -45.73 -27.55 67.54
C TRP A 14 -44.87 -28.45 68.47
N ARG A 15 -44.08 -29.38 67.88
CA ARG A 15 -42.96 -29.99 68.62
C ARG A 15 -41.73 -29.13 68.37
N ARG A 16 -41.25 -28.47 69.39
CA ARG A 16 -39.95 -27.83 69.45
C ARG A 16 -38.87 -28.92 69.37
N LEU A 17 -38.06 -28.94 68.33
CA LEU A 17 -36.80 -29.64 68.29
C LEU A 17 -35.70 -28.63 68.58
N ALA A 18 -35.15 -28.68 69.80
CA ALA A 18 -33.97 -27.96 70.18
C ALA A 18 -32.75 -28.68 69.55
N GLY A 19 -32.29 -28.15 68.44
CA GLY A 19 -31.00 -28.58 67.84
C GLY A 19 -29.84 -27.94 68.59
N THR A 20 -28.92 -28.77 69.07
CA THR A 20 -27.77 -28.38 69.89
C THR A 20 -26.84 -27.45 69.12
N ALA A 21 -26.24 -26.49 69.83
CA ALA A 21 -25.34 -25.44 69.32
C ALA A 21 -24.10 -25.95 68.48
N ALA A 22 -23.83 -27.26 68.60
CA ALA A 22 -22.72 -27.90 67.88
C ALA A 22 -22.99 -28.12 66.35
N SER A 23 -24.26 -28.29 65.95
CA SER A 23 -24.61 -28.49 64.52
C SER A 23 -24.58 -27.16 63.75
N ARG A 24 -24.85 -26.04 64.40
CA ARG A 24 -24.81 -24.70 63.71
C ARG A 24 -23.39 -24.25 63.40
N ARG A 25 -22.37 -24.61 64.22
CA ARG A 25 -20.98 -24.28 63.94
C ARG A 25 -20.36 -25.06 62.79
N ARG A 26 -20.79 -26.32 62.59
CA ARG A 26 -20.31 -27.15 61.47
C ARG A 26 -20.92 -26.71 60.13
N PHE A 27 -22.18 -26.29 60.10
CA PHE A 27 -22.79 -25.75 58.86
C PHE A 27 -22.20 -24.36 58.47
N ALA A 28 -21.92 -23.46 59.44
CA ALA A 28 -21.31 -22.18 59.19
C ALA A 28 -19.86 -22.33 58.69
N ALA A 29 -19.10 -23.32 59.19
CA ALA A 29 -17.74 -23.58 58.76
C ALA A 29 -17.68 -24.20 57.34
N LEU A 30 -18.65 -25.04 56.96
CA LEU A 30 -18.73 -25.63 55.62
C LEU A 30 -19.14 -24.59 54.59
N THR A 31 -20.07 -23.67 54.91
CA THR A 31 -20.49 -22.57 54.03
C THR A 31 -19.39 -21.54 53.82
N LEU A 32 -18.56 -21.25 54.82
CA LEU A 32 -17.42 -20.35 54.70
C LEU A 32 -16.26 -20.99 53.89
N ALA A 33 -16.03 -22.28 53.99
CA ALA A 33 -15.04 -23.00 53.19
C ALA A 33 -15.43 -23.09 51.71
N VAL A 34 -16.74 -23.22 51.38
CA VAL A 34 -17.25 -23.20 49.99
C VAL A 34 -17.19 -21.80 49.42
N LEU A 35 -17.34 -20.71 50.22
CA LEU A 35 -17.21 -19.34 49.73
C LEU A 35 -15.76 -18.90 49.52
N LEU A 36 -14.79 -19.50 50.21
CA LEU A 36 -13.36 -19.24 50.01
C LEU A 36 -12.75 -19.96 48.81
N THR A 37 -13.36 -21.03 48.29
CA THR A 37 -12.94 -21.72 47.08
C THR A 37 -13.55 -21.13 45.81
N ALA A 38 -14.47 -20.17 45.89
CA ALA A 38 -15.14 -19.54 44.75
C ALA A 38 -14.40 -18.29 44.22
N CYS A 39 -13.29 -17.85 44.84
CA CYS A 39 -12.35 -16.91 44.22
C CYS A 39 -11.32 -17.67 43.36
N ALA A 40 -11.77 -18.51 42.43
CA ALA A 40 -10.95 -18.87 41.31
C ALA A 40 -10.74 -17.56 40.49
N THR A 41 -9.58 -16.94 40.67
CA THR A 41 -9.15 -15.81 39.85
C THR A 41 -9.32 -16.29 38.38
N ALA A 42 -10.14 -15.57 37.64
CA ALA A 42 -10.25 -15.84 36.20
C ALA A 42 -8.82 -15.94 35.63
N PRO A 43 -8.54 -16.93 34.78
CA PRO A 43 -7.22 -17.02 34.17
C PRO A 43 -6.87 -15.67 33.54
N PRO A 44 -5.62 -15.22 33.65
CA PRO A 44 -5.21 -13.97 33.03
C PRO A 44 -5.56 -14.02 31.54
N PRO A 45 -5.96 -12.88 30.96
CA PRO A 45 -6.26 -12.86 29.51
C PRO A 45 -5.05 -13.38 28.73
N PRO A 46 -5.28 -14.12 27.62
CA PRO A 46 -4.21 -14.70 26.85
C PRO A 46 -3.26 -13.58 26.36
N SER A 47 -1.96 -13.86 26.37
CA SER A 47 -0.92 -12.93 25.92
C SER A 47 -1.08 -12.57 24.45
N LEU A 48 -0.50 -11.45 23.99
CA LEU A 48 -0.50 -11.07 22.58
C LEU A 48 0.02 -12.19 21.69
N PRO A 49 1.15 -12.87 21.98
CA PRO A 49 1.62 -14.02 21.20
C PRO A 49 0.57 -15.12 21.09
N SER A 50 0.00 -15.58 22.20
CA SER A 50 -1.00 -16.65 22.18
C SER A 50 -2.25 -16.29 21.37
N ARG A 51 -2.65 -15.02 21.36
CA ARG A 51 -3.81 -14.53 20.58
C ARG A 51 -3.50 -14.53 19.09
N ILE A 52 -2.31 -14.10 18.70
CA ILE A 52 -1.89 -14.09 17.30
C ILE A 52 -1.76 -15.52 16.79
N ASP A 53 -1.11 -16.43 17.57
CA ASP A 53 -1.01 -17.84 17.20
C ASP A 53 -2.39 -18.47 16.98
N ALA A 54 -3.34 -18.21 17.87
CA ALA A 54 -4.71 -18.69 17.72
C ALA A 54 -5.41 -18.11 16.47
N ALA A 55 -5.11 -16.88 16.07
CA ALA A 55 -5.69 -16.25 14.90
C ALA A 55 -5.19 -16.89 13.60
N ILE A 56 -3.88 -17.15 13.49
CA ILE A 56 -3.27 -17.76 12.30
C ILE A 56 -3.52 -19.27 12.21
N ASP A 57 -3.89 -19.95 13.31
CA ASP A 57 -4.23 -21.39 13.33
C ASP A 57 -5.71 -21.68 13.00
N ARG A 58 -6.48 -20.69 12.59
CA ARG A 58 -7.88 -20.91 12.20
C ARG A 58 -8.00 -21.80 10.97
N PRO A 59 -9.04 -22.66 10.90
CA PRO A 59 -9.22 -23.64 9.81
C PRO A 59 -9.15 -23.04 8.40
N THR A 60 -9.58 -21.80 8.23
CA THR A 60 -9.61 -21.11 6.92
C THR A 60 -8.24 -20.60 6.45
N VAL A 61 -7.28 -20.42 7.37
CA VAL A 61 -5.99 -19.78 7.07
C VAL A 61 -4.76 -20.52 7.60
N ARG A 62 -4.91 -21.56 8.44
CA ARG A 62 -3.76 -22.25 9.07
C ARG A 62 -2.80 -22.97 8.11
N HIS A 63 -3.24 -23.26 6.89
CA HIS A 63 -2.42 -23.90 5.88
C HIS A 63 -1.69 -22.89 4.99
N ALA A 64 -1.93 -21.59 5.17
CA ALA A 64 -1.20 -20.52 4.49
C ALA A 64 0.15 -20.26 5.17
N TYR A 65 1.06 -19.61 4.44
CA TYR A 65 2.38 -19.27 4.94
C TYR A 65 2.36 -17.86 5.55
N TRP A 66 2.31 -17.80 6.88
CA TRP A 66 2.32 -16.56 7.64
C TRP A 66 3.76 -16.10 7.96
N SER A 67 4.00 -14.79 7.82
CA SER A 67 5.25 -14.13 8.20
C SER A 67 4.92 -12.82 8.90
N ILE A 68 5.29 -12.72 10.16
CA ILE A 68 4.85 -11.62 11.04
C ILE A 68 6.01 -11.12 11.88
N LEU A 69 6.12 -9.81 12.03
CA LEU A 69 6.97 -9.16 13.02
C LEU A 69 6.23 -7.97 13.63
N VAL A 70 6.28 -7.87 14.95
CA VAL A 70 5.78 -6.73 15.73
C VAL A 70 6.86 -6.28 16.69
N GLU A 71 7.25 -5.01 16.60
CA GLU A 71 8.27 -4.40 17.46
C GLU A 71 7.75 -3.10 18.11
N GLU A 72 8.22 -2.80 19.29
CA GLU A 72 8.09 -1.48 19.91
C GLU A 72 9.14 -0.48 19.40
N ALA A 73 8.96 0.78 19.74
CA ALA A 73 9.85 1.85 19.30
C ALA A 73 11.31 1.66 19.70
N ASP A 74 11.58 1.01 20.84
CA ASP A 74 12.92 0.69 21.33
C ASP A 74 13.57 -0.53 20.64
N GLY A 75 12.81 -1.24 19.78
CA GLY A 75 13.26 -2.44 19.08
C GLY A 75 12.95 -3.75 19.81
N ARG A 76 12.25 -3.70 20.92
CA ARG A 76 11.79 -4.89 21.65
C ARG A 76 10.74 -5.62 20.81
N VAL A 77 11.02 -6.88 20.48
CA VAL A 77 10.10 -7.74 19.75
C VAL A 77 8.94 -8.15 20.66
N LEU A 78 7.71 -7.86 20.25
CA LEU A 78 6.47 -8.26 20.91
C LEU A 78 5.94 -9.60 20.36
N TYR A 79 6.15 -9.83 19.08
CA TYR A 79 5.79 -11.06 18.40
C TYR A 79 6.61 -11.24 17.11
N GLU A 80 7.04 -12.46 16.86
CA GLU A 80 7.64 -12.85 15.59
C GLU A 80 7.24 -14.27 15.18
N HIS A 81 6.95 -14.42 13.89
CA HIS A 81 6.68 -15.70 13.25
C HIS A 81 7.26 -15.64 11.83
N ASN A 82 8.21 -16.51 11.50
CA ASN A 82 8.90 -16.46 10.21
C ASN A 82 9.46 -15.07 9.82
N ALA A 83 9.86 -14.26 10.81
CA ALA A 83 10.24 -12.85 10.60
C ALA A 83 11.46 -12.66 9.68
N ASP A 84 12.31 -13.67 9.57
CA ASP A 84 13.53 -13.69 8.74
C ASP A 84 13.37 -14.56 7.47
N LYS A 85 12.17 -15.01 7.16
CA LYS A 85 11.90 -15.77 5.94
C LYS A 85 11.46 -14.86 4.81
N LEU A 86 11.97 -15.14 3.63
CA LEU A 86 11.57 -14.47 2.40
C LEU A 86 10.13 -14.87 2.02
N ASN A 87 9.32 -13.89 1.69
CA ASN A 87 7.95 -14.07 1.23
C ASN A 87 7.59 -12.99 0.20
N MET A 88 6.58 -13.23 -0.60
CA MET A 88 6.07 -12.27 -1.57
C MET A 88 5.39 -11.11 -0.83
N PRO A 89 5.86 -9.86 -1.01
CA PRO A 89 5.32 -8.71 -0.29
C PRO A 89 4.03 -8.14 -0.90
N ALA A 90 3.72 -8.50 -2.14
CA ALA A 90 2.78 -7.74 -2.96
C ALA A 90 3.12 -6.24 -2.88
N SER A 91 2.13 -5.35 -2.87
CA SER A 91 2.39 -3.89 -2.87
C SER A 91 3.08 -3.34 -1.61
N ASN A 92 3.40 -4.15 -0.59
CA ASN A 92 4.32 -3.72 0.47
C ASN A 92 5.74 -3.45 -0.07
N ARG A 93 6.09 -4.01 -1.24
CA ARG A 93 7.27 -3.68 -2.02
C ARG A 93 7.44 -2.16 -2.21
N LYS A 94 6.33 -1.42 -2.36
CA LYS A 94 6.33 0.03 -2.59
C LYS A 94 6.92 0.85 -1.44
N VAL A 95 7.00 0.30 -0.23
CA VAL A 95 7.69 0.95 0.90
C VAL A 95 9.15 1.19 0.56
N PHE A 96 9.81 0.22 -0.03
CA PHE A 96 11.23 0.28 -0.42
C PHE A 96 11.42 1.14 -1.67
N ALA A 97 10.59 0.94 -2.69
CA ALA A 97 10.63 1.76 -3.89
C ALA A 97 10.44 3.25 -3.58
N ALA A 98 9.47 3.60 -2.73
CA ALA A 98 9.21 4.98 -2.34
C ALA A 98 10.41 5.60 -1.60
N ALA A 99 11.06 4.86 -0.69
CA ALA A 99 12.28 5.32 -0.03
C ALA A 99 13.39 5.63 -1.04
N THR A 100 13.58 4.74 -2.01
CA THR A 100 14.59 4.90 -3.08
C THR A 100 14.28 6.08 -3.99
N ILE A 101 13.03 6.22 -4.43
CA ILE A 101 12.57 7.35 -5.25
C ILE A 101 12.81 8.67 -4.52
N ALA A 102 12.40 8.76 -3.25
CA ALA A 102 12.59 9.98 -2.45
C ALA A 102 14.07 10.33 -2.27
N ASN A 103 14.91 9.33 -2.05
CA ASN A 103 16.36 9.52 -1.87
C ASN A 103 17.06 9.94 -3.16
N CYS A 104 16.69 9.35 -4.30
CA CYS A 104 17.36 9.59 -5.58
C CYS A 104 16.86 10.85 -6.30
N LEU A 105 15.57 11.12 -6.27
CA LEU A 105 14.96 12.25 -6.99
C LEU A 105 14.83 13.50 -6.13
N GLY A 106 14.66 13.34 -4.80
CA GLY A 106 14.32 14.44 -3.90
C GLY A 106 12.83 14.80 -3.91
N LEU A 107 12.28 15.12 -2.73
CA LEU A 107 10.84 15.33 -2.54
C LEU A 107 10.29 16.58 -3.25
N GLU A 108 11.11 17.63 -3.39
CA GLU A 108 10.74 18.92 -4.00
C GLU A 108 11.06 18.99 -5.51
N THR A 109 11.46 17.87 -6.10
CA THR A 109 11.71 17.79 -7.55
C THR A 109 10.40 17.71 -8.30
N ARG A 110 10.37 18.33 -9.49
CA ARG A 110 9.32 18.18 -10.51
C ARG A 110 9.95 17.58 -11.76
N LEU A 111 9.33 16.56 -12.31
CA LEU A 111 9.71 16.00 -13.60
C LEU A 111 9.27 16.96 -14.72
N GLN A 112 10.00 16.97 -15.85
CA GLN A 112 9.84 17.97 -16.88
C GLN A 112 9.51 17.30 -18.22
N THR A 113 8.21 17.14 -18.56
CA THR A 113 7.83 16.77 -19.93
C THR A 113 8.06 17.95 -20.85
N GLU A 114 8.85 17.80 -21.90
CA GLU A 114 9.29 18.88 -22.77
C GLU A 114 8.66 18.79 -24.16
N ILE A 115 8.37 19.95 -24.74
CA ILE A 115 7.91 20.08 -26.12
C ILE A 115 9.00 20.73 -26.95
N TRP A 116 9.37 20.08 -28.04
CA TRP A 116 10.42 20.53 -28.94
C TRP A 116 9.91 20.60 -30.38
N ARG A 117 10.59 21.39 -31.21
CA ARG A 117 10.42 21.43 -32.66
C ARG A 117 11.66 20.90 -33.34
N ASP A 118 11.50 20.08 -34.37
CA ASP A 118 12.54 19.63 -35.28
C ASP A 118 12.05 19.79 -36.73
N GLY A 119 12.39 20.95 -37.31
CA GLY A 119 11.84 21.36 -38.61
C GLY A 119 10.31 21.51 -38.56
N GLU A 120 9.59 20.66 -39.28
CA GLU A 120 8.11 20.64 -39.26
C GLU A 120 7.54 19.69 -38.21
N ASP A 121 8.35 18.89 -37.52
CA ASP A 121 7.89 17.91 -36.53
C ASP A 121 7.77 18.55 -35.14
N LEU A 122 6.78 18.07 -34.39
CA LEU A 122 6.62 18.37 -32.96
C LEU A 122 7.04 17.16 -32.15
N VAL A 123 7.88 17.38 -31.14
CA VAL A 123 8.40 16.31 -30.28
C VAL A 123 7.89 16.47 -28.86
N LEU A 124 7.24 15.45 -28.33
CA LEU A 124 6.86 15.30 -26.95
C LEU A 124 7.92 14.43 -26.28
N ARG A 125 8.80 15.03 -25.46
CA ARG A 125 9.88 14.32 -24.76
C ARG A 125 9.51 14.01 -23.33
N GLY A 126 9.51 12.72 -22.96
CA GLY A 126 9.19 12.25 -21.64
C GLY A 126 10.32 12.36 -20.64
N ASP A 127 9.98 12.69 -19.39
CA ASP A 127 10.87 12.66 -18.22
C ASP A 127 10.41 11.65 -17.16
N GLY A 128 9.50 10.75 -17.52
CA GLY A 128 8.97 9.74 -16.59
C GLY A 128 7.90 10.28 -15.64
N ASP A 129 7.20 11.37 -16.01
CA ASP A 129 6.05 11.90 -15.26
C ASP A 129 4.82 10.99 -15.42
N PRO A 130 4.39 10.24 -14.36
CA PRO A 130 3.23 9.36 -14.44
C PRO A 130 1.90 10.10 -14.36
N SER A 131 1.91 11.40 -14.04
CA SER A 131 0.71 12.20 -13.77
C SER A 131 0.21 12.99 -14.97
N LEU A 132 0.89 12.91 -16.12
CA LEU A 132 0.50 13.65 -17.32
C LEU A 132 -0.90 13.20 -17.80
N GLY A 133 -1.83 14.14 -17.89
CA GLY A 133 -3.22 13.84 -18.23
C GLY A 133 -4.04 13.17 -17.12
N SER A 134 -3.50 13.00 -15.93
CA SER A 134 -4.18 12.33 -14.83
C SER A 134 -5.25 13.21 -14.16
N TRP A 135 -6.44 12.64 -14.01
CA TRP A 135 -7.55 13.27 -13.27
C TRP A 135 -7.23 13.47 -11.78
N ARG A 136 -6.33 12.67 -11.21
CA ARG A 136 -5.92 12.78 -9.79
C ARG A 136 -5.25 14.10 -9.47
N TYR A 137 -4.69 14.76 -10.46
CA TYR A 137 -3.99 16.03 -10.35
C TYR A 137 -4.64 17.14 -11.16
N TYR A 138 -5.86 16.92 -11.68
CA TYR A 138 -6.60 17.87 -12.51
C TYR A 138 -5.83 18.26 -13.78
N ARG A 139 -5.17 17.27 -14.41
CA ARG A 139 -4.30 17.48 -15.57
C ARG A 139 -4.86 16.96 -16.89
N GLU A 140 -6.15 16.58 -16.91
CA GLU A 140 -6.83 16.03 -18.10
C GLU A 140 -6.81 17.00 -19.29
N ASN A 141 -6.65 18.29 -19.02
CA ASN A 141 -6.60 19.34 -20.01
C ASN A 141 -5.18 19.84 -20.35
N ASP A 142 -4.13 19.21 -19.84
CA ASP A 142 -2.74 19.67 -20.06
C ASP A 142 -2.41 19.83 -21.53
N PHE A 143 -2.78 18.86 -22.39
CA PHE A 143 -2.52 18.97 -23.82
C PHE A 143 -3.42 19.96 -24.54
N ASP A 144 -4.62 20.18 -24.08
CA ASP A 144 -5.51 21.21 -24.63
C ASP A 144 -4.93 22.61 -24.38
N VAL A 145 -4.50 22.88 -23.13
CA VAL A 145 -3.83 24.13 -22.75
C VAL A 145 -2.52 24.31 -23.51
N LEU A 146 -1.74 23.24 -23.65
CA LEU A 146 -0.49 23.26 -24.41
C LEU A 146 -0.74 23.59 -25.90
N ALA A 147 -1.70 22.94 -26.54
CA ALA A 147 -2.06 23.17 -27.92
C ALA A 147 -2.50 24.63 -28.16
N GLN A 148 -3.30 25.19 -27.22
CA GLN A 148 -3.67 26.61 -27.25
C GLN A 148 -2.44 27.53 -27.16
N GLN A 149 -1.49 27.22 -26.27
CA GLN A 149 -0.25 27.99 -26.14
C GLN A 149 0.61 27.95 -27.41
N LEU A 150 0.79 26.75 -27.99
CA LEU A 150 1.53 26.56 -29.23
C LEU A 150 0.86 27.32 -30.38
N ARG A 151 -0.46 27.29 -30.48
CA ARG A 151 -1.21 28.06 -31.48
C ARG A 151 -1.02 29.57 -31.33
N ALA A 152 -1.04 30.07 -30.08
CA ALA A 152 -0.78 31.49 -29.78
C ALA A 152 0.66 31.90 -30.11
N GLN A 153 1.62 30.99 -30.06
CA GLN A 153 3.01 31.19 -30.48
C GLN A 153 3.21 31.12 -32.00
N GLY A 154 2.14 30.93 -32.77
CA GLY A 154 2.18 30.89 -34.24
C GLY A 154 2.41 29.49 -34.81
N VAL A 155 2.33 28.43 -34.02
CA VAL A 155 2.34 27.04 -34.52
C VAL A 155 0.96 26.75 -35.13
N THR A 156 0.85 26.84 -36.44
CA THR A 156 -0.41 26.60 -37.17
C THR A 156 -0.42 25.26 -37.88
N ARG A 157 0.75 24.66 -38.08
CA ARG A 157 0.93 23.41 -38.79
C ARG A 157 2.13 22.65 -38.25
N VAL A 158 2.03 21.33 -38.12
CA VAL A 158 3.12 20.40 -37.85
C VAL A 158 2.98 19.19 -38.77
N ARG A 159 4.07 18.50 -39.05
CA ARG A 159 4.05 17.27 -39.82
C ARG A 159 3.75 16.08 -38.90
N ASP A 160 4.76 15.56 -38.20
CA ASP A 160 4.61 14.43 -37.28
C ASP A 160 4.54 14.91 -35.83
N VAL A 161 3.86 14.11 -34.98
CA VAL A 161 3.97 14.21 -33.53
C VAL A 161 4.79 13.03 -33.01
N ILE A 162 5.98 13.32 -32.49
CA ILE A 162 6.97 12.32 -32.08
C ILE A 162 6.95 12.17 -30.58
N ALA A 163 6.70 10.96 -30.08
CA ALA A 163 6.91 10.64 -28.67
C ALA A 163 8.38 10.23 -28.46
N ASP A 164 9.17 11.09 -27.83
CA ASP A 164 10.53 10.76 -27.45
C ASP A 164 10.52 10.07 -26.07
N VAL A 165 10.67 8.75 -26.10
CA VAL A 165 10.70 7.86 -24.93
C VAL A 165 12.12 7.36 -24.64
N SER A 166 13.13 7.93 -25.27
CA SER A 166 14.52 7.48 -25.24
C SER A 166 15.19 7.58 -23.84
N LEU A 167 14.53 8.26 -22.89
CA LEU A 167 15.01 8.31 -21.51
C LEU A 167 14.98 6.92 -20.82
N PHE A 168 13.99 6.09 -21.15
CA PHE A 168 13.86 4.76 -20.57
C PHE A 168 14.35 3.70 -21.55
N ASP A 169 14.96 2.61 -20.99
CA ASP A 169 15.19 1.40 -21.76
C ASP A 169 13.85 0.80 -22.24
N ARG A 170 13.90 -0.11 -23.19
CA ARG A 170 12.70 -0.69 -23.82
C ARG A 170 12.08 -1.84 -23.03
N ILE A 171 12.44 -2.02 -21.76
CA ILE A 171 11.74 -2.93 -20.83
C ILE A 171 10.49 -2.23 -20.32
N THR A 172 9.42 -2.26 -21.13
CA THR A 172 8.13 -1.62 -20.79
C THR A 172 7.26 -2.49 -19.90
N ILE A 173 7.50 -3.79 -19.86
CA ILE A 173 6.85 -4.77 -18.96
C ILE A 173 7.93 -5.47 -18.16
N PRO A 174 7.97 -5.35 -16.83
CA PRO A 174 8.88 -6.12 -16.00
C PRO A 174 8.75 -7.62 -16.24
N GLY A 175 9.88 -8.31 -16.43
CA GLY A 175 9.94 -9.65 -16.97
C GLY A 175 9.26 -10.77 -16.17
N SER A 176 8.96 -10.52 -14.89
CA SER A 176 8.28 -11.48 -14.02
C SER A 176 6.79 -11.18 -13.80
N TRP A 177 6.23 -10.18 -14.46
CA TRP A 177 4.79 -9.97 -14.43
C TRP A 177 4.07 -11.13 -15.08
N LYS A 178 3.02 -11.64 -14.41
CA LYS A 178 2.23 -12.74 -14.95
C LYS A 178 1.54 -12.31 -16.24
N HIS A 179 1.62 -13.15 -17.26
CA HIS A 179 1.03 -12.87 -18.58
C HIS A 179 -0.46 -12.48 -18.50
N GLY A 180 -1.22 -13.10 -17.59
CA GLY A 180 -2.64 -12.79 -17.39
C GLY A 180 -2.93 -11.42 -16.75
N ASN A 181 -1.90 -10.72 -16.23
CA ASN A 181 -2.06 -9.37 -15.71
C ASN A 181 -1.80 -8.29 -16.75
N ILE A 182 -1.02 -8.62 -17.81
CA ILE A 182 -0.60 -7.67 -18.84
C ILE A 182 -1.84 -7.15 -19.59
N GLY A 183 -1.94 -5.84 -19.72
CA GLY A 183 -3.08 -5.18 -20.36
C GLY A 183 -4.24 -4.85 -19.41
N SER A 184 -4.13 -5.18 -18.10
CA SER A 184 -4.99 -4.61 -17.07
C SER A 184 -4.53 -3.20 -16.71
N ASP A 185 -5.42 -2.35 -16.21
CA ASP A 185 -5.14 -0.98 -15.74
C ASP A 185 -3.97 -0.94 -14.73
N TYR A 186 -3.90 -1.92 -13.82
CA TYR A 186 -2.82 -2.05 -12.82
C TYR A 186 -1.50 -2.62 -13.38
N ALA A 187 -1.43 -2.98 -14.65
CA ALA A 187 -0.27 -3.56 -15.34
C ALA A 187 0.00 -2.87 -16.70
N ALA A 188 -0.14 -1.55 -16.72
CA ALA A 188 0.13 -0.71 -17.87
C ALA A 188 1.61 -0.72 -18.26
N PRO A 189 1.94 -0.58 -19.56
CA PRO A 189 3.33 -0.47 -20.03
C PRO A 189 4.04 0.73 -19.40
N VAL A 190 5.27 0.49 -18.92
CA VAL A 190 6.12 1.48 -18.26
C VAL A 190 7.01 2.14 -19.28
N ASP A 191 6.73 3.40 -19.62
CA ASP A 191 7.54 4.16 -20.56
C ASP A 191 7.86 5.57 -20.02
N ALA A 192 8.76 6.29 -20.66
CA ALA A 192 9.12 7.66 -20.26
C ALA A 192 7.98 8.67 -20.46
N LEU A 193 6.99 8.33 -21.27
CA LEU A 193 5.75 9.05 -21.49
C LEU A 193 4.54 8.21 -21.17
N THR A 194 3.52 8.83 -20.60
CA THR A 194 2.18 8.31 -20.39
C THR A 194 1.17 9.43 -20.61
N TRP A 195 -0.10 9.09 -20.80
CA TRP A 195 -1.24 10.01 -20.80
C TRP A 195 -2.42 9.35 -20.11
N GLY A 196 -3.07 10.09 -19.19
CA GLY A 196 -4.24 9.57 -18.48
C GLY A 196 -3.97 8.25 -17.74
N GLU A 197 -2.76 8.11 -17.15
CA GLU A 197 -2.31 6.91 -16.43
C GLU A 197 -2.20 5.66 -17.34
N SER A 198 -2.16 5.85 -18.67
CA SER A 198 -2.20 4.78 -19.68
C SER A 198 -3.43 3.87 -19.57
N GLU A 199 -4.52 4.38 -18.99
CA GLU A 199 -5.78 3.67 -18.84
C GLU A 199 -6.75 3.97 -19.99
N VAL A 200 -7.52 2.97 -20.37
CA VAL A 200 -8.68 3.09 -21.27
C VAL A 200 -9.92 2.55 -20.55
N PRO A 201 -11.15 2.91 -21.00
CA PRO A 201 -12.37 2.42 -20.37
C PRO A 201 -12.38 0.90 -20.18
N VAL A 202 -13.01 0.44 -19.07
CA VAL A 202 -13.20 -0.97 -18.70
C VAL A 202 -11.92 -1.65 -18.17
N ASP A 203 -11.24 -0.99 -17.22
CA ASP A 203 -10.13 -1.56 -16.43
C ASP A 203 -8.99 -2.14 -17.29
N ARG A 204 -8.63 -1.46 -18.36
CA ARG A 204 -7.58 -1.89 -19.28
C ARG A 204 -6.51 -0.83 -19.47
N ALA A 205 -5.29 -1.30 -19.76
CA ALA A 205 -4.19 -0.45 -20.16
C ALA A 205 -4.07 -0.36 -21.68
N VAL A 206 -3.52 0.76 -22.15
CA VAL A 206 -3.12 0.91 -23.56
C VAL A 206 -1.96 -0.03 -23.90
N PRO A 207 -1.83 -0.47 -25.15
CA PRO A 207 -0.71 -1.35 -25.54
C PRO A 207 0.65 -0.62 -25.62
N ASP A 208 0.65 0.69 -25.82
CA ASP A 208 1.84 1.55 -25.93
C ASP A 208 1.56 2.91 -25.33
N SER A 209 2.21 3.20 -24.20
CA SER A 209 2.02 4.44 -23.43
C SER A 209 2.56 5.67 -24.16
N GLY A 210 3.69 5.55 -24.84
CA GLY A 210 4.31 6.65 -25.59
C GLY A 210 3.48 7.07 -26.80
N LEU A 211 3.03 6.09 -27.62
CA LEU A 211 2.14 6.38 -28.75
C LEU A 211 0.78 6.91 -28.30
N HIS A 212 0.26 6.43 -27.17
CA HIS A 212 -0.98 6.94 -26.60
C HIS A 212 -0.84 8.43 -26.25
N ALA A 213 0.24 8.84 -25.61
CA ALA A 213 0.51 10.24 -25.28
C ALA A 213 0.66 11.11 -26.55
N ALA A 214 1.38 10.62 -27.57
CA ALA A 214 1.51 11.35 -28.85
C ALA A 214 0.17 11.51 -29.58
N ASN A 215 -0.68 10.49 -29.56
CA ASN A 215 -2.02 10.55 -30.15
C ASN A 215 -2.92 11.55 -29.41
N ALA A 216 -2.89 11.54 -28.08
CA ALA A 216 -3.64 12.52 -27.28
C ALA A 216 -3.19 13.96 -27.55
N LEU A 217 -1.89 14.21 -27.69
CA LEU A 217 -1.39 15.51 -28.09
C LEU A 217 -1.83 15.89 -29.50
N ARG A 218 -1.76 14.95 -30.46
CA ARG A 218 -2.23 15.16 -31.83
C ARG A 218 -3.71 15.58 -31.87
N GLU A 219 -4.55 14.91 -31.11
CA GLU A 219 -5.99 15.23 -30.99
C GLU A 219 -6.18 16.65 -30.40
N ALA A 220 -5.46 17.01 -29.36
CA ALA A 220 -5.53 18.34 -28.78
C ALA A 220 -5.09 19.45 -29.76
N LEU A 221 -4.05 19.20 -30.56
CA LEU A 221 -3.60 20.13 -31.59
C LEU A 221 -4.69 20.37 -32.65
N LEU A 222 -5.31 19.30 -33.17
CA LEU A 222 -6.39 19.39 -34.15
C LEU A 222 -7.61 20.13 -33.61
N LEU A 223 -7.98 19.94 -32.34
CA LEU A 223 -9.07 20.66 -31.67
C LEU A 223 -8.79 22.16 -31.49
N ARG A 224 -7.53 22.58 -31.61
CA ARG A 224 -7.09 23.99 -31.51
C ARG A 224 -6.64 24.57 -32.84
N ASP A 225 -7.13 24.03 -33.96
CA ASP A 225 -6.83 24.49 -35.31
C ASP A 225 -5.33 24.50 -35.66
N VAL A 226 -4.56 23.55 -35.12
CA VAL A 226 -3.22 23.23 -35.56
C VAL A 226 -3.28 22.04 -36.50
N GLU A 227 -2.96 22.24 -37.76
CA GLU A 227 -2.97 21.17 -38.77
C GLU A 227 -1.86 20.17 -38.49
N VAL A 228 -2.18 18.87 -38.44
CA VAL A 228 -1.22 17.78 -38.34
C VAL A 228 -1.30 16.94 -39.62
N THR A 229 -0.27 17.06 -40.47
CA THR A 229 -0.28 16.47 -41.83
C THR A 229 0.30 15.06 -41.91
N GLY A 230 1.09 14.69 -40.91
CA GLY A 230 1.74 13.38 -40.83
C GLY A 230 1.11 12.45 -39.82
N THR A 231 1.96 11.68 -39.13
CA THR A 231 1.57 10.60 -38.24
C THR A 231 2.14 10.81 -36.83
N THR A 232 1.74 9.94 -35.89
CA THR A 232 2.40 9.79 -34.60
C THR A 232 3.42 8.65 -34.67
N ARG A 233 4.58 8.83 -34.04
CA ARG A 233 5.63 7.80 -33.99
C ARG A 233 6.49 7.91 -32.75
N LEU A 234 7.19 6.83 -32.40
CA LEU A 234 8.14 6.78 -31.30
C LEU A 234 9.54 7.22 -31.75
N GLN A 235 10.26 7.87 -30.85
CA GLN A 235 11.72 8.02 -30.84
C GLN A 235 12.25 7.27 -29.61
N THR A 236 13.02 6.22 -29.84
CA THR A 236 13.51 5.31 -28.80
C THR A 236 15.01 5.50 -28.50
N GLU A 237 15.74 6.09 -29.43
CA GLU A 237 17.16 6.37 -29.27
C GLU A 237 17.37 7.83 -28.83
N PRO A 238 18.32 8.10 -27.91
CA PRO A 238 18.61 9.46 -27.48
C PRO A 238 18.94 10.38 -28.65
N ARG A 239 18.31 11.54 -28.69
CA ARG A 239 18.55 12.57 -29.70
C ARG A 239 18.53 13.96 -29.08
N VAL A 240 19.32 14.88 -29.61
CA VAL A 240 19.28 16.31 -29.28
C VAL A 240 18.28 16.99 -30.20
N TRP A 241 17.33 17.71 -29.61
CA TRP A 241 16.31 18.46 -30.34
C TRP A 241 16.68 19.94 -30.42
N PRO A 242 16.47 20.58 -31.56
CA PRO A 242 17.06 21.92 -31.80
C PRO A 242 16.34 23.09 -31.12
N GLU A 243 15.00 23.04 -31.00
CA GLU A 243 14.20 24.16 -30.48
C GLU A 243 13.20 23.69 -29.42
N LYS A 244 13.38 24.19 -28.17
CA LYS A 244 12.42 23.93 -27.09
C LYS A 244 11.30 24.97 -27.13
N LEU A 245 10.05 24.50 -27.20
CA LEU A 245 8.86 25.36 -27.27
C LEU A 245 8.18 25.53 -25.91
N ALA A 246 8.10 24.45 -25.13
CA ALA A 246 7.38 24.46 -23.85
C ALA A 246 7.90 23.37 -22.90
N VAL A 247 7.50 23.49 -21.63
CA VAL A 247 7.73 22.50 -20.57
C VAL A 247 6.45 22.33 -19.79
N LEU A 248 6.09 21.07 -19.51
CA LEU A 248 4.99 20.69 -18.63
C LEU A 248 5.58 20.07 -17.36
N PRO A 249 5.65 20.82 -16.24
CA PRO A 249 6.16 20.28 -14.99
C PRO A 249 5.14 19.34 -14.32
N SER A 250 5.61 18.24 -13.74
CA SER A 250 4.79 17.36 -12.90
C SER A 250 4.41 18.03 -11.57
N PRO A 251 3.50 17.45 -10.78
CA PRO A 251 3.47 17.67 -9.33
C PRO A 251 4.83 17.36 -8.71
N PHE A 252 5.08 17.82 -7.48
CA PHE A 252 6.29 17.43 -6.75
C PHE A 252 6.37 15.92 -6.54
N VAL A 253 7.56 15.36 -6.50
CA VAL A 253 7.77 13.93 -6.20
C VAL A 253 7.08 13.54 -4.88
N SER A 254 7.08 14.41 -3.87
CA SER A 254 6.35 14.21 -2.62
C SER A 254 4.84 13.97 -2.83
N GLN A 255 4.22 14.67 -3.75
CA GLN A 255 2.80 14.50 -4.11
C GLN A 255 2.59 13.19 -4.88
N LEU A 256 3.47 12.87 -5.84
CA LEU A 256 3.41 11.61 -6.61
C LEU A 256 3.57 10.39 -5.70
N LEU A 257 4.45 10.46 -4.67
CA LEU A 257 4.60 9.40 -3.68
C LEU A 257 3.36 9.17 -2.81
N THR A 258 2.49 10.18 -2.68
CA THR A 258 1.17 9.99 -2.05
C THR A 258 0.32 9.00 -2.85
N THR A 259 0.27 9.13 -4.16
CA THR A 259 -0.43 8.17 -5.05
C THR A 259 0.21 6.78 -5.00
N VAL A 260 1.55 6.70 -4.96
CA VAL A 260 2.27 5.42 -4.81
C VAL A 260 1.87 4.68 -3.54
N LEU A 261 1.84 5.35 -2.38
CA LEU A 261 1.66 4.69 -1.09
C LEU A 261 0.20 4.60 -0.64
N LYS A 262 -0.58 5.69 -0.73
CA LYS A 262 -2.00 5.70 -0.33
C LYS A 262 -2.88 4.89 -1.26
N ASN A 263 -2.74 5.13 -2.57
CA ASN A 263 -3.56 4.47 -3.59
C ASN A 263 -2.95 3.17 -4.10
N SER A 264 -1.67 2.92 -3.76
CA SER A 264 -0.95 1.72 -4.20
C SER A 264 -0.76 1.62 -5.73
N HIS A 265 -0.55 2.75 -6.40
CA HIS A 265 -0.55 2.83 -7.86
C HIS A 265 0.71 2.23 -8.47
N ASN A 266 0.57 1.21 -9.32
CA ASN A 266 1.70 0.46 -9.88
C ASN A 266 2.47 1.31 -10.90
N LEU A 267 1.81 1.87 -11.92
CA LEU A 267 2.47 2.65 -12.97
C LEU A 267 3.30 3.80 -12.39
N TYR A 268 2.76 4.54 -11.40
CA TYR A 268 3.51 5.60 -10.72
C TYR A 268 4.78 5.09 -10.06
N THR A 269 4.68 3.93 -9.41
CA THR A 269 5.84 3.34 -8.73
C THR A 269 6.92 2.93 -9.73
N GLU A 270 6.52 2.24 -10.80
CA GLU A 270 7.44 1.74 -11.81
C GLU A 270 8.13 2.89 -12.57
N MET A 271 7.37 3.88 -13.03
CA MET A 271 7.93 5.02 -13.76
C MET A 271 8.90 5.83 -12.89
N LEU A 272 8.50 6.17 -11.66
CA LEU A 272 9.34 6.94 -10.75
C LEU A 272 10.60 6.18 -10.32
N LEU A 273 10.49 4.87 -10.07
CA LEU A 273 11.65 4.05 -9.73
C LEU A 273 12.62 3.94 -10.92
N LYS A 274 12.10 3.70 -12.11
CA LYS A 274 12.91 3.66 -13.33
C LYS A 274 13.57 5.00 -13.62
N ARG A 275 12.86 6.12 -13.39
CA ARG A 275 13.40 7.47 -13.48
C ARG A 275 14.51 7.72 -12.44
N ALA A 276 14.35 7.24 -11.22
CA ALA A 276 15.38 7.30 -10.17
C ALA A 276 16.66 6.54 -10.58
N GLY A 277 16.52 5.46 -11.34
CA GLY A 277 17.61 4.70 -11.95
C GLY A 277 18.18 5.32 -13.24
N GLY A 278 17.78 6.54 -13.60
CA GLY A 278 18.23 7.18 -14.85
C GLY A 278 17.70 6.52 -16.12
N GLY A 279 16.58 5.82 -16.01
CA GLY A 279 15.85 5.20 -17.11
C GLY A 279 15.94 3.66 -17.17
N THR A 280 16.60 3.00 -16.22
CA THR A 280 16.75 1.55 -16.19
C THR A 280 16.44 0.95 -14.83
N TYR A 281 15.84 -0.25 -14.81
CA TYR A 281 15.63 -1.01 -13.57
C TYR A 281 16.94 -1.50 -12.94
N GLU A 282 17.91 -1.88 -13.77
CA GLU A 282 19.22 -2.36 -13.29
C GLU A 282 19.86 -1.33 -12.35
N ARG A 283 19.95 -0.08 -12.81
CA ARG A 283 20.53 0.99 -11.99
C ARG A 283 19.64 1.36 -10.81
N ALA A 284 18.32 1.35 -10.97
CA ALA A 284 17.38 1.61 -9.89
C ALA A 284 17.55 0.61 -8.74
N PHE A 285 17.64 -0.68 -9.04
CA PHE A 285 17.84 -1.74 -8.03
C PHE A 285 19.23 -1.71 -7.41
N ALA A 286 20.25 -1.28 -8.16
CA ALA A 286 21.60 -1.09 -7.60
C ALA A 286 21.59 0.05 -6.55
N LEU A 287 20.99 1.20 -6.85
CA LEU A 287 20.81 2.33 -5.93
C LEU A 287 19.95 1.96 -4.72
N GLU A 288 18.87 1.21 -4.95
CA GLU A 288 18.01 0.72 -3.90
C GLU A 288 18.75 -0.23 -2.95
N ARG A 289 19.51 -1.18 -3.48
CA ARG A 289 20.33 -2.07 -2.66
C ARG A 289 21.34 -1.29 -1.81
N GLU A 290 21.97 -0.29 -2.38
CA GLU A 290 22.90 0.58 -1.65
C GLU A 290 22.20 1.32 -0.50
N LEU A 291 21.06 1.97 -0.76
CA LEU A 291 20.26 2.66 0.25
C LEU A 291 19.84 1.69 1.38
N LEU A 292 19.26 0.55 1.02
CA LEU A 292 18.73 -0.41 1.99
C LEU A 292 19.83 -1.00 2.88
N THR A 293 20.97 -1.33 2.30
CA THR A 293 22.05 -1.96 3.07
C THR A 293 22.86 -0.97 3.89
N ARG A 294 23.14 0.23 3.38
CA ARG A 294 24.00 1.21 4.04
C ARG A 294 23.24 2.12 5.01
N GLU A 295 22.06 2.60 4.62
CA GLU A 295 21.35 3.58 5.45
C GLU A 295 20.26 2.94 6.31
N LEU A 296 19.54 1.94 5.79
CA LEU A 296 18.49 1.26 6.54
C LEU A 296 19.03 0.07 7.35
N ALA A 297 20.30 -0.29 7.18
CA ALA A 297 20.93 -1.45 7.78
C ALA A 297 20.15 -2.77 7.56
N VAL A 298 19.55 -2.92 6.39
CA VAL A 298 18.87 -4.15 5.96
C VAL A 298 19.94 -5.12 5.43
N ASN A 299 19.92 -6.37 5.90
CA ASN A 299 20.81 -7.39 5.34
C ASN A 299 20.46 -7.63 3.87
N GLY A 300 21.47 -7.64 2.99
CA GLY A 300 21.31 -7.84 1.55
C GLY A 300 20.69 -9.18 1.14
N GLU A 301 20.66 -10.17 2.03
CA GLU A 301 20.00 -11.47 1.83
C GLU A 301 18.50 -11.44 2.19
N TRP A 302 18.01 -10.39 2.83
CA TRP A 302 16.64 -10.28 3.29
C TRP A 302 15.67 -9.75 2.24
N PHE A 303 16.15 -9.44 1.04
CA PHE A 303 15.31 -8.98 -0.05
C PHE A 303 15.88 -9.35 -1.42
N ARG A 304 14.99 -9.54 -2.37
CA ARG A 304 15.23 -9.63 -3.80
C ARG A 304 14.07 -8.94 -4.52
N PHE A 305 14.37 -7.94 -5.33
CA PHE A 305 13.36 -7.18 -6.06
C PHE A 305 13.61 -7.26 -7.56
N VAL A 306 12.52 -7.35 -8.32
CA VAL A 306 12.53 -7.47 -9.78
C VAL A 306 11.58 -6.48 -10.46
N ASP A 307 10.69 -5.83 -9.67
CA ASP A 307 9.89 -4.68 -10.09
C ASP A 307 9.83 -3.63 -8.96
N GLY A 308 9.14 -2.52 -9.18
CA GLY A 308 8.94 -1.47 -8.19
C GLY A 308 7.67 -1.63 -7.39
N SER A 309 6.65 -2.22 -7.99
CA SER A 309 5.27 -2.19 -7.49
C SER A 309 4.88 -3.38 -6.60
N GLY A 310 5.60 -4.50 -6.71
CA GLY A 310 5.26 -5.75 -6.04
C GLY A 310 4.17 -6.53 -6.78
N LEU A 311 3.97 -6.26 -8.06
CA LEU A 311 3.09 -7.07 -8.91
C LEU A 311 3.78 -8.38 -9.31
N ALA A 312 5.10 -8.35 -9.37
CA ALA A 312 5.95 -9.50 -9.68
C ALA A 312 5.93 -10.54 -8.54
N PRO A 313 5.60 -11.81 -8.81
CA PRO A 313 5.67 -12.86 -7.81
C PRO A 313 7.10 -13.20 -7.37
N ASP A 314 8.10 -12.76 -8.14
CA ASP A 314 9.53 -12.98 -7.84
C ASP A 314 10.12 -11.93 -6.88
N ASP A 315 9.36 -10.92 -6.50
CA ASP A 315 9.73 -10.04 -5.40
C ASP A 315 9.65 -10.79 -4.08
N LEU A 316 10.73 -10.75 -3.34
CA LEU A 316 10.84 -11.42 -2.06
C LEU A 316 11.44 -10.49 -1.01
N VAL A 317 10.86 -10.50 0.20
CA VAL A 317 11.36 -9.72 1.33
C VAL A 317 10.96 -10.34 2.66
N THR A 318 11.77 -10.11 3.70
CA THR A 318 11.45 -10.54 5.06
C THR A 318 10.61 -9.50 5.80
N PRO A 319 9.75 -9.88 6.75
CA PRO A 319 9.10 -8.94 7.66
C PRO A 319 10.08 -8.01 8.37
N ARG A 320 11.24 -8.53 8.78
CA ARG A 320 12.26 -7.74 9.48
C ARG A 320 12.84 -6.62 8.61
N ALA A 321 13.07 -6.86 7.33
CA ALA A 321 13.47 -5.81 6.39
C ALA A 321 12.39 -4.74 6.27
N THR A 322 11.12 -5.13 6.20
CA THR A 322 9.98 -4.21 6.09
C THR A 322 9.84 -3.34 7.34
N VAL A 323 9.94 -3.92 8.52
CA VAL A 323 9.89 -3.16 9.79
C VAL A 323 11.07 -2.19 9.90
N LYS A 324 12.28 -2.60 9.49
CA LYS A 324 13.44 -1.67 9.42
C LYS A 324 13.18 -0.49 8.48
N ALA A 325 12.60 -0.71 7.32
CA ALA A 325 12.25 0.36 6.38
C ALA A 325 11.21 1.33 6.99
N LEU A 326 10.17 0.81 7.64
CA LEU A 326 9.18 1.64 8.33
C LEU A 326 9.78 2.46 9.48
N ARG A 327 10.70 1.89 10.25
CA ARG A 327 11.42 2.61 11.31
C ARG A 327 12.29 3.73 10.74
N TRP A 328 13.01 3.48 9.65
CA TRP A 328 13.78 4.51 8.95
C TRP A 328 12.89 5.65 8.42
N MET A 329 11.75 5.33 7.83
CA MET A 329 10.75 6.32 7.41
C MET A 329 10.20 7.14 8.58
N HIS A 330 10.07 6.54 9.75
CA HIS A 330 9.50 7.16 10.95
C HIS A 330 10.55 7.81 11.86
N ASP A 331 11.78 7.92 11.43
CA ASP A 331 12.81 8.73 12.09
C ASP A 331 12.31 10.18 12.30
N PRO A 332 12.62 10.85 13.41
CA PRO A 332 12.12 12.20 13.74
C PRO A 332 12.26 13.24 12.61
N VAL A 333 13.30 13.14 11.78
CA VAL A 333 13.54 14.07 10.66
C VAL A 333 12.61 13.78 9.48
N ARG A 334 12.26 12.51 9.24
CA ARG A 334 11.53 12.05 8.05
C ARG A 334 10.05 11.81 8.31
N ARG A 335 9.67 11.51 9.55
CA ARG A 335 8.33 11.00 9.90
C ARG A 335 7.18 11.88 9.43
N GLY A 336 7.34 13.20 9.42
CA GLY A 336 6.27 14.12 9.01
C GLY A 336 5.77 13.82 7.60
N PHE A 337 6.67 13.64 6.66
CA PHE A 337 6.34 13.27 5.28
C PHE A 337 5.77 11.86 5.20
N TRP A 338 6.50 10.84 5.70
CA TRP A 338 6.08 9.45 5.54
C TRP A 338 4.76 9.15 6.25
N TRP A 339 4.49 9.77 7.40
CA TRP A 339 3.21 9.68 8.10
C TRP A 339 2.05 10.21 7.24
N SER A 340 2.28 11.27 6.47
CA SER A 340 1.25 11.89 5.65
C SER A 340 0.89 11.10 4.38
N VAL A 341 1.83 10.35 3.83
CA VAL A 341 1.67 9.65 2.53
C VAL A 341 1.30 8.17 2.65
N LEU A 342 1.43 7.55 3.83
CA LEU A 342 0.93 6.21 4.08
C LEU A 342 -0.61 6.19 4.18
N ALA A 343 -1.23 5.05 3.81
CA ALA A 343 -2.68 4.91 3.91
C ALA A 343 -3.16 4.94 5.36
N GLN A 344 -4.32 5.56 5.58
CA GLN A 344 -4.97 5.76 6.87
C GLN A 344 -6.38 5.19 6.83
N PRO A 345 -6.87 4.53 7.92
CA PRO A 345 -8.28 4.17 8.03
C PRO A 345 -9.19 5.40 7.93
N ALA A 346 -10.42 5.22 7.45
CA ALA A 346 -11.44 6.25 7.27
C ALA A 346 -11.03 7.45 6.39
N SER A 347 -9.90 7.37 5.68
CA SER A 347 -9.40 8.40 4.76
C SER A 347 -9.23 7.82 3.37
N GLU A 348 -8.74 8.63 2.43
CA GLU A 348 -8.41 8.15 1.08
C GLU A 348 -7.40 7.00 1.10
N GLY A 349 -7.49 6.11 0.12
CA GLY A 349 -6.54 5.02 -0.09
C GLY A 349 -7.05 3.66 0.35
N THR A 350 -6.12 2.71 0.40
CA THR A 350 -6.42 1.28 0.52
C THR A 350 -6.94 0.84 1.89
N LEU A 351 -6.82 1.66 2.93
CA LEU A 351 -7.36 1.41 4.27
C LEU A 351 -8.70 2.10 4.53
N ARG A 352 -9.27 2.81 3.57
CA ARG A 352 -10.48 3.65 3.73
C ARG A 352 -11.61 2.96 4.48
N ARG A 353 -11.82 1.66 4.27
CA ARG A 353 -12.92 0.87 4.86
C ARG A 353 -12.43 -0.17 5.87
N ARG A 354 -11.15 -0.16 6.25
CA ARG A 354 -10.53 -1.13 7.14
C ARG A 354 -10.04 -0.46 8.41
N LEU A 355 -10.05 -1.20 9.54
CA LEU A 355 -9.45 -0.76 10.81
C LEU A 355 -9.95 0.61 11.30
N LEU A 356 -11.20 0.97 11.03
CA LEU A 356 -11.78 2.28 11.33
C LEU A 356 -11.54 2.79 12.76
N PRO A 357 -11.57 1.95 13.83
CA PRO A 357 -11.27 2.41 15.19
C PRO A 357 -9.82 2.90 15.38
N LEU A 358 -8.93 2.65 14.42
CA LEU A 358 -7.52 3.07 14.46
C LEU A 358 -7.23 4.27 13.56
N GLU A 359 -8.25 5.01 13.13
CA GLU A 359 -8.15 6.12 12.15
C GLU A 359 -7.00 7.10 12.46
N GLN A 360 -6.89 7.57 13.70
CA GLN A 360 -5.89 8.56 14.07
C GLN A 360 -4.50 7.95 14.32
N ARG A 361 -4.43 6.66 14.60
CA ARG A 361 -3.27 5.99 15.17
C ARG A 361 -2.51 5.10 14.20
N LEU A 362 -3.14 4.67 13.11
CA LEU A 362 -2.56 3.74 12.14
C LEU A 362 -2.17 4.45 10.84
N ARG A 363 -0.94 4.17 10.40
CA ARG A 363 -0.46 4.46 9.05
C ARG A 363 0.14 3.19 8.47
N GLY A 364 -0.27 2.80 7.27
CA GLY A 364 0.16 1.52 6.74
C GLY A 364 0.17 1.43 5.22
N LYS A 365 0.79 0.35 4.75
CA LYS A 365 0.80 -0.06 3.34
C LYS A 365 0.17 -1.44 3.23
N THR A 366 -0.87 -1.55 2.42
CA THR A 366 -1.49 -2.82 2.06
C THR A 366 -0.80 -3.49 0.89
N GLY A 367 -0.94 -4.79 0.77
CA GLY A 367 -0.50 -5.57 -0.39
C GLY A 367 -1.53 -6.65 -0.73
N THR A 368 -1.81 -6.82 -2.02
CA THR A 368 -2.66 -7.91 -2.54
C THR A 368 -2.20 -8.29 -3.94
N ILE A 369 -1.89 -9.55 -4.11
CA ILE A 369 -1.84 -10.27 -5.39
C ILE A 369 -2.46 -11.65 -5.18
N ASN A 370 -2.70 -12.39 -6.24
CA ASN A 370 -3.34 -13.70 -6.13
C ASN A 370 -2.61 -14.62 -5.13
N GLY A 371 -3.31 -15.02 -4.06
CA GLY A 371 -2.79 -15.88 -2.99
C GLY A 371 -1.86 -15.17 -1.99
N VAL A 372 -1.78 -13.83 -2.00
CA VAL A 372 -0.96 -13.04 -1.09
C VAL A 372 -1.73 -11.83 -0.57
N ASN A 373 -1.77 -11.67 0.74
CA ASN A 373 -2.20 -10.42 1.39
C ASN A 373 -1.15 -9.94 2.39
N ALA A 374 -1.02 -8.63 2.51
CA ALA A 374 -0.08 -8.00 3.42
C ALA A 374 -0.65 -6.70 3.99
N LEU A 375 -0.23 -6.39 5.21
CA LEU A 375 -0.36 -5.08 5.82
C LEU A 375 0.85 -4.83 6.70
N SER A 376 1.58 -3.76 6.41
CA SER A 376 2.68 -3.29 7.25
C SER A 376 2.44 -1.85 7.64
N GLY A 377 2.88 -1.46 8.83
CA GLY A 377 2.58 -0.11 9.26
C GLY A 377 3.20 0.30 10.58
N ILE A 378 2.81 1.50 10.97
CA ILE A 378 3.20 2.19 12.19
C ILE A 378 1.92 2.48 12.97
N LEU A 379 1.93 2.14 14.23
CA LEU A 379 0.80 2.32 15.13
C LEU A 379 1.22 3.20 16.31
N GLU A 380 0.55 4.32 16.49
CA GLU A 380 0.69 5.18 17.66
C GLU A 380 -0.09 4.59 18.83
N MET A 381 0.53 4.47 20.00
CA MET A 381 -0.06 3.86 21.19
C MET A 381 -0.73 4.87 22.10
N PRO A 382 -1.86 4.53 22.78
CA PRO A 382 -2.60 5.46 23.61
C PRO A 382 -1.78 6.10 24.76
N GLY A 383 -0.78 5.38 25.26
CA GLY A 383 0.15 5.84 26.29
C GLY A 383 1.37 6.59 25.77
N GLY A 384 1.41 6.88 24.47
CA GLY A 384 2.59 7.38 23.78
C GLY A 384 3.49 6.24 23.27
N GLY A 385 4.43 6.60 22.41
CA GLY A 385 5.28 5.62 21.72
C GLY A 385 4.62 5.00 20.48
N PHE A 386 5.34 4.11 19.83
CA PHE A 386 4.93 3.52 18.56
C PHE A 386 5.23 2.03 18.52
N ARG A 387 4.38 1.29 17.83
CA ARG A 387 4.65 -0.09 17.40
C ARG A 387 4.78 -0.14 15.88
N TYR A 388 5.73 -0.95 15.42
CA TYR A 388 5.95 -1.22 14.01
C TYR A 388 5.59 -2.66 13.74
N PHE A 389 4.89 -2.90 12.65
CA PHE A 389 4.46 -4.25 12.32
C PHE A 389 4.54 -4.53 10.82
N CYS A 390 4.76 -5.80 10.50
CA CYS A 390 4.61 -6.37 9.19
C CYS A 390 3.87 -7.70 9.33
N VAL A 391 2.72 -7.82 8.69
CA VAL A 391 1.91 -9.05 8.63
C VAL A 391 1.73 -9.41 7.18
N VAL A 392 2.26 -10.54 6.77
CA VAL A 392 2.17 -11.06 5.40
C VAL A 392 1.68 -12.50 5.44
N VAL A 393 0.77 -12.84 4.56
CA VAL A 393 0.33 -14.21 4.33
C VAL A 393 0.43 -14.55 2.85
N ASN A 394 1.09 -15.68 2.56
CA ASN A 394 1.23 -16.22 1.22
C ASN A 394 0.51 -17.57 1.12
N HIS A 395 0.15 -17.97 -0.10
CA HIS A 395 -0.43 -19.28 -0.41
C HIS A 395 -1.77 -19.56 0.30
N HIS A 396 -2.57 -18.53 0.56
CA HIS A 396 -3.92 -18.70 1.08
C HIS A 396 -4.93 -18.96 -0.06
N ALA A 397 -6.07 -19.57 0.29
CA ALA A 397 -7.12 -19.91 -0.67
C ALA A 397 -8.24 -18.86 -0.77
N GLY A 398 -8.33 -17.91 0.16
CA GLY A 398 -9.39 -16.90 0.22
C GLY A 398 -8.91 -15.56 0.75
N ASP A 399 -9.00 -14.51 -0.06
CA ASP A 399 -8.55 -13.16 0.31
C ASP A 399 -9.32 -12.58 1.50
N ALA A 400 -10.64 -12.76 1.55
CA ALA A 400 -11.49 -12.20 2.60
C ALA A 400 -11.10 -12.71 4.00
N ASP A 401 -10.85 -14.01 4.15
CA ASP A 401 -10.45 -14.62 5.42
C ASP A 401 -9.05 -14.17 5.83
N ALA A 402 -8.10 -14.12 4.89
CA ALA A 402 -6.75 -13.67 5.13
C ALA A 402 -6.72 -12.21 5.58
N VAL A 403 -7.44 -11.32 4.90
CA VAL A 403 -7.55 -9.90 5.26
C VAL A 403 -8.20 -9.72 6.63
N ALA A 404 -9.25 -10.49 6.95
CA ALA A 404 -9.93 -10.41 8.25
C ALA A 404 -8.99 -10.78 9.41
N VAL A 405 -8.16 -11.83 9.23
CA VAL A 405 -7.16 -12.24 10.23
C VAL A 405 -6.04 -11.19 10.35
N ILE A 406 -5.55 -10.63 9.25
CA ILE A 406 -4.58 -9.52 9.29
C ILE A 406 -5.15 -8.34 10.10
N ASP A 407 -6.39 -7.93 9.84
CA ASP A 407 -7.03 -6.81 10.55
C ASP A 407 -7.22 -7.12 12.04
N GLU A 408 -7.52 -8.35 12.38
CA GLU A 408 -7.63 -8.77 13.77
C GLU A 408 -6.28 -8.73 14.48
N ILE A 409 -5.21 -9.23 13.86
CA ILE A 409 -3.85 -9.14 14.40
C ILE A 409 -3.48 -7.67 14.65
N VAL A 410 -3.74 -6.77 13.71
CA VAL A 410 -3.43 -5.35 13.87
C VAL A 410 -4.24 -4.72 15.02
N ARG A 411 -5.52 -5.12 15.23
CA ARG A 411 -6.29 -4.67 16.41
C ARG A 411 -5.68 -5.18 17.72
N MET A 412 -5.22 -6.44 17.77
CA MET A 412 -4.52 -6.98 18.93
C MET A 412 -3.21 -6.21 19.22
N VAL A 413 -2.48 -5.85 18.17
CA VAL A 413 -1.24 -5.05 18.28
C VAL A 413 -1.54 -3.62 18.77
N ALA A 414 -2.76 -3.13 18.59
CA ALA A 414 -3.18 -1.77 18.97
C ALA A 414 -3.62 -1.64 20.44
N GLU A 415 -3.79 -2.74 21.14
CA GLU A 415 -4.09 -2.82 22.59
C GLU A 415 -2.80 -2.66 23.41
#